data_a736cbef54a00283436d1425896a5f37
#
_entry.id   a736cbef54a00283436d1425896a5f37
#
_cell.length_a   1.000
_cell.length_b   1.000
_cell.length_c   1.000
_cell.angle_alpha   90.00
_cell.angle_beta   90.00
_cell.angle_gamma   90.00
#
_symmetry.space_group_name_H-M   'P 1'
#
loop_
_entity.id
_entity.type
_entity.pdbx_description
1 polymer ?
#
loop_
_entity_poly.entity_id
_entity_poly.type
_entity_poly.pdbx_seq_one_letter_code
_entity_poly.pdbx_strand_id
1 'polypeptide(L)'
;MAQQTWLITGVSSGLGKALADAVLARGHNVVGTLRNPEQIAAFEADAPGRAFGLHIDLVQDEPIGEQVDAAIARAGGRLDVLVNNAGVGRMGALEELDESDFRAVMEINFFGALRMTKAVVTRLREQRGGAVVNISSASGFAGNAGGAAYCASKFALEGLSEALAPELEPFGVKVIIVEPGAFRTDFAHDKLRLPPRRVSAYAGSMAGDINDLLKAYDGAQPGDPARAADAIIAAVEAPEPPLRLILGEDALEWIRNKLEQAEKDIEQWRAVTVSTAFA
;
A
#
# COMPACT_ATOMS: atom_id res chain seq x y z
N MET A 1 -4.03 -26.50 3.47
CA MET A 1 -3.38 -25.82 2.34
C MET A 1 -1.88 -26.02 2.44
N ALA A 2 -1.11 -25.95 1.35
CA ALA A 2 0.35 -26.01 1.42
C ALA A 2 0.88 -24.75 2.14
N GLN A 3 2.02 -24.88 2.82
CA GLN A 3 2.68 -23.74 3.45
C GLN A 3 3.16 -22.76 2.37
N GLN A 4 2.84 -21.47 2.53
CA GLN A 4 3.22 -20.38 1.64
C GLN A 4 4.32 -19.53 2.26
N THR A 5 5.07 -18.79 1.43
CA THR A 5 6.01 -17.76 1.86
C THR A 5 5.54 -16.39 1.37
N TRP A 6 5.35 -15.48 2.32
CA TRP A 6 4.92 -14.10 2.10
C TRP A 6 6.08 -13.14 2.36
N LEU A 7 6.38 -12.26 1.43
CA LEU A 7 7.31 -11.15 1.60
C LEU A 7 6.51 -9.88 1.84
N ILE A 8 6.58 -9.34 3.06
CA ILE A 8 5.76 -8.18 3.48
C ILE A 8 6.68 -7.02 3.83
N THR A 9 6.51 -5.87 3.19
CA THR A 9 7.30 -4.68 3.52
C THR A 9 6.71 -3.93 4.71
N GLY A 10 7.57 -3.56 5.70
CA GLY A 10 7.18 -2.75 6.84
C GLY A 10 6.32 -3.50 7.86
N VAL A 11 6.87 -4.58 8.44
CA VAL A 11 6.16 -5.42 9.45
C VAL A 11 6.32 -4.94 10.91
N SER A 12 6.94 -3.79 11.15
CA SER A 12 7.18 -3.31 12.53
C SER A 12 5.94 -2.78 13.23
N SER A 13 4.89 -2.36 12.51
CA SER A 13 3.68 -1.77 13.09
C SER A 13 2.52 -1.79 12.10
N GLY A 14 1.34 -1.39 12.57
CA GLY A 14 0.16 -1.14 11.76
C GLY A 14 -0.34 -2.35 10.97
N LEU A 15 -0.84 -2.11 9.75
CA LEU A 15 -1.44 -3.15 8.91
C LEU A 15 -0.43 -4.23 8.52
N GLY A 16 0.83 -3.86 8.25
CA GLY A 16 1.88 -4.82 7.89
C GLY A 16 2.20 -5.79 9.02
N LYS A 17 2.22 -5.30 10.28
CA LYS A 17 2.37 -6.17 11.45
C LYS A 17 1.16 -7.08 11.61
N ALA A 18 -0.05 -6.55 11.58
CA ALA A 18 -1.27 -7.33 11.70
C ALA A 18 -1.37 -8.43 10.63
N LEU A 19 -0.96 -8.11 9.39
CA LEU A 19 -0.94 -9.09 8.30
C LEU A 19 0.15 -10.15 8.52
N ALA A 20 1.35 -9.76 8.94
CA ALA A 20 2.43 -10.71 9.25
C ALA A 20 2.00 -11.69 10.36
N ASP A 21 1.43 -11.17 11.44
CA ASP A 21 0.94 -11.96 12.57
C ASP A 21 -0.16 -12.96 12.11
N ALA A 22 -1.10 -12.49 11.28
CA ALA A 22 -2.20 -13.32 10.77
C ALA A 22 -1.71 -14.43 9.81
N VAL A 23 -0.71 -14.14 8.97
CA VAL A 23 -0.07 -15.10 8.05
C VAL A 23 0.70 -16.16 8.84
N LEU A 24 1.50 -15.74 9.84
CA LEU A 24 2.23 -16.64 10.73
C LEU A 24 1.31 -17.54 11.56
N ALA A 25 0.18 -16.99 12.05
CA ALA A 25 -0.82 -17.76 12.80
C ALA A 25 -1.46 -18.88 11.97
N ARG A 26 -1.54 -18.71 10.63
CA ARG A 26 -2.03 -19.74 9.69
C ARG A 26 -0.98 -20.77 9.31
N GLY A 27 0.23 -20.72 9.88
CA GLY A 27 1.30 -21.68 9.64
C GLY A 27 2.14 -21.38 8.40
N HIS A 28 2.00 -20.22 7.79
CA HIS A 28 2.81 -19.76 6.66
C HIS A 28 4.12 -19.13 7.11
N ASN A 29 5.05 -18.93 6.17
CA ASN A 29 6.30 -18.21 6.39
C ASN A 29 6.13 -16.73 6.03
N VAL A 30 6.79 -15.85 6.80
CA VAL A 30 6.86 -14.43 6.50
C VAL A 30 8.30 -13.98 6.43
N VAL A 31 8.70 -13.40 5.31
CA VAL A 31 9.88 -12.54 5.18
C VAL A 31 9.42 -11.11 5.40
N GLY A 32 9.78 -10.52 6.53
CA GLY A 32 9.35 -9.18 6.91
C GLY A 32 10.46 -8.15 6.76
N THR A 33 10.23 -7.04 6.04
CA THR A 33 11.24 -5.98 5.98
C THR A 33 11.17 -5.06 7.19
N LEU A 34 12.33 -4.74 7.74
CA LEU A 34 12.52 -3.93 8.94
C LEU A 34 13.76 -3.04 8.75
N ARG A 35 13.77 -1.86 9.37
CA ARG A 35 14.91 -0.91 9.32
C ARG A 35 15.80 -0.96 10.55
N ASN A 36 15.31 -1.49 11.66
CA ASN A 36 16.05 -1.60 12.91
C ASN A 36 16.46 -3.06 13.15
N PRO A 37 17.78 -3.36 13.28
CA PRO A 37 18.27 -4.71 13.57
C PRO A 37 17.68 -5.33 14.84
N GLU A 38 17.41 -4.54 15.89
CA GLU A 38 16.81 -5.06 17.12
C GLU A 38 15.36 -5.56 16.88
N GLN A 39 14.59 -4.89 16.01
CA GLN A 39 13.26 -5.31 15.61
C GLN A 39 13.30 -6.60 14.76
N ILE A 40 14.37 -6.84 14.01
CA ILE A 40 14.58 -8.08 13.25
C ILE A 40 14.65 -9.27 14.20
N ALA A 41 15.49 -9.19 15.22
CA ALA A 41 15.65 -10.27 16.20
C ALA A 41 14.32 -10.56 16.94
N ALA A 42 13.59 -9.51 17.33
CA ALA A 42 12.29 -9.64 17.97
C ALA A 42 11.27 -10.32 17.05
N PHE A 43 11.19 -9.88 15.78
CA PHE A 43 10.28 -10.46 14.79
C PHE A 43 10.57 -11.95 14.53
N GLU A 44 11.84 -12.34 14.42
CA GLU A 44 12.23 -13.75 14.23
C GLU A 44 11.93 -14.60 15.49
N ALA A 45 12.03 -14.00 16.68
CA ALA A 45 11.72 -14.68 17.93
C ALA A 45 10.21 -14.92 18.15
N ASP A 46 9.32 -14.10 17.56
CA ASP A 46 7.86 -14.27 17.65
C ASP A 46 7.37 -15.56 16.97
N ALA A 47 8.07 -16.03 15.91
CA ALA A 47 7.73 -17.28 15.22
C ALA A 47 9.00 -17.96 14.68
N PRO A 48 9.80 -18.65 15.54
CA PRO A 48 11.05 -19.26 15.14
C PRO A 48 10.90 -20.24 13.98
N GLY A 49 11.74 -20.09 12.96
CA GLY A 49 11.73 -20.93 11.75
C GLY A 49 10.62 -20.61 10.74
N ARG A 50 9.78 -19.61 11.02
CA ARG A 50 8.73 -19.15 10.10
C ARG A 50 8.73 -17.63 9.88
N ALA A 51 9.22 -16.86 10.82
CA ALA A 51 9.48 -15.42 10.66
C ALA A 51 10.95 -15.20 10.28
N PHE A 52 11.20 -14.47 9.21
CA PHE A 52 12.53 -14.16 8.67
C PHE A 52 12.64 -12.65 8.47
N GLY A 53 13.43 -12.00 9.31
CA GLY A 53 13.65 -10.56 9.20
C GLY A 53 14.61 -10.22 8.06
N LEU A 54 14.30 -9.18 7.32
CA LEU A 54 15.10 -8.66 6.22
C LEU A 54 15.36 -7.16 6.44
N HIS A 55 16.64 -6.81 6.61
CA HIS A 55 17.03 -5.40 6.75
C HIS A 55 17.00 -4.71 5.39
N ILE A 56 16.03 -3.85 5.16
CA ILE A 56 15.93 -3.02 3.95
C ILE A 56 15.43 -1.62 4.33
N ASP A 57 16.14 -0.60 3.84
CA ASP A 57 15.63 0.75 3.76
C ASP A 57 15.22 1.04 2.31
N LEU A 58 13.92 1.21 2.09
CA LEU A 58 13.34 1.44 0.77
C LEU A 58 13.71 2.80 0.16
N VAL A 59 14.33 3.70 0.92
CA VAL A 59 14.81 5.00 0.43
C VAL A 59 16.19 4.88 -0.25
N GLN A 60 16.93 3.81 0.04
CA GLN A 60 18.25 3.61 -0.54
C GLN A 60 18.13 3.03 -1.94
N ASP A 61 18.91 3.60 -2.87
CA ASP A 61 18.93 3.19 -4.29
C ASP A 61 19.89 2.00 -4.54
N GLU A 62 20.07 1.15 -3.53
CA GLU A 62 20.90 -0.04 -3.63
C GLU A 62 20.13 -1.22 -4.24
N PRO A 63 20.81 -2.09 -5.00
CA PRO A 63 20.17 -3.29 -5.54
C PRO A 63 19.74 -4.22 -4.42
N ILE A 64 18.42 -4.31 -4.18
CA ILE A 64 17.85 -5.15 -3.10
C ILE A 64 17.64 -6.62 -3.52
N GLY A 65 17.84 -6.95 -4.79
CA GLY A 65 17.53 -8.27 -5.36
C GLY A 65 18.25 -9.42 -4.64
N GLU A 66 19.57 -9.32 -4.44
CA GLU A 66 20.36 -10.36 -3.77
C GLU A 66 19.93 -10.54 -2.31
N GLN A 67 19.63 -9.46 -1.60
CA GLN A 67 19.16 -9.52 -0.22
C GLN A 67 17.78 -10.19 -0.13
N VAL A 68 16.88 -9.87 -1.06
CA VAL A 68 15.54 -10.48 -1.17
C VAL A 68 15.68 -11.98 -1.49
N ASP A 69 16.52 -12.34 -2.46
CA ASP A 69 16.76 -13.74 -2.83
C ASP A 69 17.34 -14.56 -1.67
N ALA A 70 18.31 -14.01 -0.94
CA ALA A 70 18.86 -14.67 0.24
C ALA A 70 17.82 -14.88 1.35
N ALA A 71 16.94 -13.89 1.59
CA ALA A 71 15.88 -14.01 2.57
C ALA A 71 14.81 -15.04 2.17
N ILE A 72 14.41 -15.07 0.90
CA ILE A 72 13.51 -16.09 0.37
C ILE A 72 14.12 -17.50 0.46
N ALA A 73 15.42 -17.63 0.18
CA ALA A 73 16.12 -18.91 0.32
C ALA A 73 16.10 -19.43 1.77
N ARG A 74 16.28 -18.57 2.78
CA ARG A 74 16.11 -18.91 4.20
C ARG A 74 14.70 -19.39 4.54
N ALA A 75 13.69 -18.85 3.86
CA ALA A 75 12.28 -19.18 4.06
C ALA A 75 11.79 -20.41 3.24
N GLY A 76 12.69 -21.17 2.62
CA GLY A 76 12.37 -22.38 1.86
C GLY A 76 12.47 -22.23 0.33
N GLY A 77 12.94 -21.09 -0.17
CA GLY A 77 13.31 -20.88 -1.58
C GLY A 77 12.15 -20.57 -2.53
N ARG A 78 10.91 -20.68 -2.10
CA ARG A 78 9.71 -20.31 -2.86
C ARG A 78 9.14 -19.00 -2.32
N LEU A 79 8.65 -18.13 -3.21
CA LEU A 79 7.85 -16.95 -2.86
C LEU A 79 6.45 -17.11 -3.44
N ASP A 80 5.43 -16.98 -2.61
CA ASP A 80 4.04 -17.08 -3.05
C ASP A 80 3.36 -15.70 -3.12
N VAL A 81 3.69 -14.78 -2.20
CA VAL A 81 3.06 -13.47 -2.14
C VAL A 81 4.08 -12.38 -1.82
N LEU A 82 4.09 -11.32 -2.63
CA LEU A 82 4.70 -10.02 -2.27
C LEU A 82 3.60 -9.09 -1.76
N VAL A 83 3.83 -8.45 -0.61
CA VAL A 83 2.97 -7.38 -0.10
C VAL A 83 3.78 -6.08 0.03
N ASN A 84 3.53 -5.14 -0.85
CA ASN A 84 4.05 -3.78 -0.77
C ASN A 84 3.17 -2.97 0.19
N ASN A 85 3.52 -3.01 1.49
CA ASN A 85 2.75 -2.36 2.55
C ASN A 85 3.46 -1.11 3.10
N ALA A 86 4.79 -1.06 3.09
CA ALA A 86 5.52 0.09 3.63
C ALA A 86 5.06 1.40 3.01
N GLY A 87 4.77 2.39 3.83
CA GLY A 87 4.28 3.68 3.36
C GLY A 87 4.37 4.78 4.41
N VAL A 88 4.36 6.01 3.93
CA VAL A 88 4.37 7.25 4.72
C VAL A 88 3.45 8.28 4.09
N GLY A 89 3.07 9.31 4.84
CA GLY A 89 2.29 10.44 4.33
C GLY A 89 2.85 11.80 4.71
N ARG A 90 2.52 12.80 3.91
CA ARG A 90 2.69 14.22 4.19
C ARG A 90 1.35 14.88 3.94
N MET A 91 0.84 15.57 4.95
CA MET A 91 -0.48 16.21 4.93
C MET A 91 -0.35 17.70 5.20
N GLY A 92 -0.98 18.51 4.38
CA GLY A 92 -1.00 19.97 4.42
C GLY A 92 -1.54 20.54 3.12
N ALA A 93 -1.90 21.82 3.08
CA ALA A 93 -2.25 22.47 1.83
C ALA A 93 -1.04 22.44 0.87
N LEU A 94 -1.32 22.42 -0.44
CA LEU A 94 -0.26 22.28 -1.45
C LEU A 94 0.89 23.28 -1.26
N GLU A 95 0.58 24.54 -0.97
CA GLU A 95 1.60 25.58 -0.78
C GLU A 95 2.30 25.55 0.59
N GLU A 96 1.87 24.67 1.50
CA GLU A 96 2.53 24.40 2.78
C GLU A 96 3.61 23.33 2.67
N LEU A 97 3.53 22.48 1.63
CA LEU A 97 4.45 21.37 1.38
C LEU A 97 5.56 21.78 0.41
N ASP A 98 6.77 21.39 0.70
CA ASP A 98 7.90 21.55 -0.20
C ASP A 98 7.96 20.38 -1.22
N GLU A 99 8.63 20.60 -2.36
CA GLU A 99 8.85 19.52 -3.36
C GLU A 99 9.55 18.31 -2.76
N SER A 100 10.43 18.52 -1.79
CA SER A 100 11.11 17.44 -1.06
C SER A 100 10.14 16.54 -0.29
N ASP A 101 9.00 17.04 0.19
CA ASP A 101 7.96 16.24 0.83
C ASP A 101 7.31 15.30 -0.18
N PHE A 102 6.99 15.80 -1.37
CA PHE A 102 6.46 14.99 -2.47
C PHE A 102 7.44 13.88 -2.88
N ARG A 103 8.73 14.24 -3.06
CA ARG A 103 9.76 13.27 -3.41
C ARG A 103 9.93 12.19 -2.35
N ALA A 104 9.94 12.56 -1.07
CA ALA A 104 10.08 11.61 0.03
C ALA A 104 8.90 10.62 0.12
N VAL A 105 7.67 11.08 -0.14
CA VAL A 105 6.48 10.22 -0.15
C VAL A 105 6.50 9.30 -1.37
N MET A 106 6.81 9.84 -2.55
CA MET A 106 6.95 9.05 -3.79
C MET A 106 8.04 7.98 -3.67
N GLU A 107 9.16 8.32 -3.05
CA GLU A 107 10.29 7.42 -2.90
C GLU A 107 9.93 6.13 -2.15
N ILE A 108 9.19 6.26 -1.05
CA ILE A 108 8.78 5.11 -0.24
C ILE A 108 7.56 4.41 -0.85
N ASN A 109 6.48 5.18 -1.13
CA ASN A 109 5.19 4.58 -1.46
C ASN A 109 5.13 4.01 -2.88
N PHE A 110 5.89 4.58 -3.81
CA PHE A 110 5.89 4.19 -5.22
C PHE A 110 7.22 3.53 -5.63
N PHE A 111 8.35 4.22 -5.54
CA PHE A 111 9.63 3.66 -5.99
C PHE A 111 10.09 2.49 -5.13
N GLY A 112 9.84 2.52 -3.80
CA GLY A 112 10.07 1.39 -2.92
C GLY A 112 9.27 0.15 -3.33
N ALA A 113 7.98 0.31 -3.59
CA ALA A 113 7.11 -0.77 -4.08
C ALA A 113 7.54 -1.27 -5.47
N LEU A 114 7.95 -0.37 -6.37
CA LEU A 114 8.48 -0.72 -7.69
C LEU A 114 9.75 -1.55 -7.58
N ARG A 115 10.72 -1.14 -6.73
CA ARG A 115 11.96 -1.90 -6.52
C ARG A 115 11.70 -3.29 -5.96
N MET A 116 10.83 -3.41 -4.97
CA MET A 116 10.44 -4.71 -4.41
C MET A 116 9.75 -5.60 -5.46
N THR A 117 8.84 -5.04 -6.24
CA THR A 117 8.17 -5.78 -7.32
C THR A 117 9.17 -6.25 -8.37
N LYS A 118 10.10 -5.39 -8.81
CA LYS A 118 11.15 -5.76 -9.76
C LYS A 118 12.08 -6.84 -9.22
N ALA A 119 12.36 -6.85 -7.93
CA ALA A 119 13.20 -7.87 -7.29
C ALA A 119 12.58 -9.26 -7.33
N VAL A 120 11.23 -9.39 -7.40
CA VAL A 120 10.56 -10.69 -7.29
C VAL A 120 9.75 -11.11 -8.52
N VAL A 121 9.42 -10.17 -9.43
CA VAL A 121 8.51 -10.46 -10.55
C VAL A 121 9.00 -11.57 -11.47
N THR A 122 10.31 -11.64 -11.73
CA THR A 122 10.90 -12.72 -12.52
C THR A 122 10.68 -14.09 -11.87
N ARG A 123 10.89 -14.17 -10.56
CA ARG A 123 10.66 -15.40 -9.79
C ARG A 123 9.18 -15.84 -9.85
N LEU A 124 8.24 -14.94 -9.59
CA LEU A 124 6.81 -15.24 -9.66
C LEU A 124 6.40 -15.70 -11.07
N ARG A 125 6.87 -15.02 -12.10
CA ARG A 125 6.64 -15.39 -13.51
C ARG A 125 7.17 -16.80 -13.82
N GLU A 126 8.40 -17.13 -13.41
CA GLU A 126 9.00 -18.46 -13.63
C GLU A 126 8.30 -19.55 -12.83
N GLN A 127 7.84 -19.25 -11.62
CA GLN A 127 7.02 -20.16 -10.81
C GLN A 127 5.62 -20.38 -11.39
N ARG A 128 5.19 -19.53 -12.34
CA ARG A 128 3.85 -19.53 -12.95
C ARG A 128 2.74 -19.46 -11.91
N GLY A 129 2.87 -18.58 -10.97
CA GLY A 129 1.88 -18.38 -9.92
C GLY A 129 2.38 -17.51 -8.79
N GLY A 130 1.48 -17.13 -7.91
CA GLY A 130 1.71 -16.23 -6.79
C GLY A 130 0.90 -14.94 -6.90
N ALA A 131 1.16 -13.99 -6.00
CA ALA A 131 0.45 -12.72 -6.00
C ALA A 131 1.37 -11.53 -5.66
N VAL A 132 1.07 -10.38 -6.23
CA VAL A 132 1.58 -9.06 -5.84
C VAL A 132 0.41 -8.28 -5.24
N VAL A 133 0.52 -7.95 -3.96
CA VAL A 133 -0.48 -7.17 -3.21
C VAL A 133 0.10 -5.79 -2.93
N ASN A 134 -0.52 -4.76 -3.47
CA ASN A 134 -0.12 -3.38 -3.26
C ASN A 134 -1.08 -2.68 -2.30
N ILE A 135 -0.60 -2.30 -1.11
CA ILE A 135 -1.40 -1.55 -0.14
C ILE A 135 -1.45 -0.08 -0.59
N SER A 136 -2.52 0.23 -1.31
CA SER A 136 -2.87 1.58 -1.72
C SER A 136 -3.63 2.32 -0.60
N SER A 137 -4.71 2.95 -0.92
CA SER A 137 -5.63 3.68 -0.03
C SER A 137 -6.86 4.09 -0.84
N ALA A 138 -7.97 4.39 -0.20
CA ALA A 138 -9.05 5.15 -0.83
C ALA A 138 -8.52 6.48 -1.43
N SER A 139 -7.47 7.05 -0.83
CA SER A 139 -6.73 8.22 -1.36
C SER A 139 -5.94 7.95 -2.65
N GLY A 140 -5.77 6.70 -3.06
CA GLY A 140 -5.20 6.32 -4.36
C GLY A 140 -6.22 6.30 -5.48
N PHE A 141 -7.51 6.26 -5.14
CA PHE A 141 -8.63 6.30 -6.08
C PHE A 141 -9.31 7.68 -6.12
N ALA A 142 -9.48 8.31 -4.97
CA ALA A 142 -10.10 9.62 -4.84
C ALA A 142 -9.18 10.58 -4.06
N GLY A 143 -8.82 11.72 -4.67
CA GLY A 143 -8.01 12.74 -4.03
C GLY A 143 -8.76 13.50 -2.94
N ASN A 144 -8.05 13.95 -1.91
CA ASN A 144 -8.60 14.75 -0.82
C ASN A 144 -7.79 16.02 -0.57
N ALA A 145 -8.44 17.05 -0.12
CA ALA A 145 -7.80 18.31 0.26
C ALA A 145 -6.81 18.06 1.42
N GLY A 146 -5.63 18.66 1.35
CA GLY A 146 -4.56 18.47 2.32
C GLY A 146 -3.77 17.15 2.15
N GLY A 147 -4.13 16.29 1.21
CA GLY A 147 -3.48 15.02 0.96
C GLY A 147 -2.68 14.92 -0.33
N ALA A 148 -2.38 16.03 -1.01
CA ALA A 148 -1.87 16.02 -2.39
C ALA A 148 -0.63 15.12 -2.59
N ALA A 149 0.38 15.19 -1.73
CA ALA A 149 1.58 14.36 -1.85
C ALA A 149 1.28 12.86 -1.65
N TYR A 150 0.47 12.55 -0.65
CA TYR A 150 0.07 11.16 -0.37
C TYR A 150 -0.81 10.59 -1.48
N CYS A 151 -1.85 11.32 -1.88
CA CYS A 151 -2.73 10.92 -2.99
C CYS A 151 -1.91 10.66 -4.26
N ALA A 152 -1.05 11.58 -4.67
CA ALA A 152 -0.21 11.42 -5.88
C ALA A 152 0.59 10.11 -5.84
N SER A 153 1.18 9.76 -4.69
CA SER A 153 1.96 8.53 -4.54
C SER A 153 1.10 7.27 -4.64
N LYS A 154 -0.11 7.31 -4.07
CA LYS A 154 -1.04 6.17 -4.12
C LYS A 154 -1.70 6.02 -5.49
N PHE A 155 -2.05 7.11 -6.18
CA PHE A 155 -2.48 7.08 -7.58
C PHE A 155 -1.39 6.49 -8.50
N ALA A 156 -0.12 6.86 -8.28
CA ALA A 156 0.98 6.27 -9.04
C ALA A 156 1.10 4.76 -8.81
N LEU A 157 0.95 4.30 -7.56
CA LEU A 157 0.98 2.88 -7.22
C LEU A 157 -0.20 2.12 -7.87
N GLU A 158 -1.38 2.71 -7.91
CA GLU A 158 -2.55 2.11 -8.55
C GLU A 158 -2.38 2.01 -10.07
N GLY A 159 -1.91 3.08 -10.72
CA GLY A 159 -1.63 3.05 -12.16
C GLY A 159 -0.58 1.98 -12.55
N LEU A 160 0.47 1.84 -11.74
CA LEU A 160 1.44 0.76 -11.88
C LEU A 160 0.76 -0.62 -11.74
N SER A 161 -0.09 -0.77 -10.75
CA SER A 161 -0.75 -2.05 -10.44
C SER A 161 -1.74 -2.47 -11.52
N GLU A 162 -2.53 -1.53 -12.05
CA GLU A 162 -3.45 -1.77 -13.16
C GLU A 162 -2.72 -2.19 -14.44
N ALA A 163 -1.57 -1.58 -14.73
CA ALA A 163 -0.74 -1.96 -15.87
C ALA A 163 -0.09 -3.34 -15.67
N LEU A 164 0.38 -3.63 -14.45
CA LEU A 164 1.07 -4.87 -14.12
C LEU A 164 0.13 -6.10 -14.15
N ALA A 165 -1.14 -5.93 -13.81
CA ALA A 165 -2.10 -7.04 -13.73
C ALA A 165 -2.22 -7.81 -15.06
N PRO A 166 -2.51 -7.18 -16.22
CA PRO A 166 -2.59 -7.89 -17.50
C PRO A 166 -1.21 -8.39 -17.99
N GLU A 167 -0.09 -7.77 -17.58
CA GLU A 167 1.25 -8.26 -17.92
C GLU A 167 1.55 -9.60 -17.23
N LEU A 168 1.05 -9.82 -16.01
CA LEU A 168 1.33 -10.99 -15.19
C LEU A 168 0.27 -12.09 -15.29
N GLU A 169 -0.93 -11.77 -15.73
CA GLU A 169 -2.03 -12.73 -15.90
C GLU A 169 -1.64 -13.98 -16.72
N PRO A 170 -0.92 -13.87 -17.89
CA PRO A 170 -0.54 -15.05 -18.67
C PRO A 170 0.41 -16.01 -17.95
N PHE A 171 1.01 -15.57 -16.85
CA PHE A 171 1.88 -16.35 -15.99
C PHE A 171 1.20 -16.88 -14.73
N GLY A 172 -0.11 -16.66 -14.57
CA GLY A 172 -0.87 -17.07 -13.39
C GLY A 172 -0.53 -16.29 -12.13
N VAL A 173 0.13 -15.12 -12.25
CA VAL A 173 0.45 -14.24 -11.12
C VAL A 173 -0.67 -13.21 -10.96
N LYS A 174 -1.22 -13.12 -9.77
CA LYS A 174 -2.33 -12.23 -9.42
C LYS A 174 -1.80 -10.88 -8.96
N VAL A 175 -2.52 -9.81 -9.28
CA VAL A 175 -2.25 -8.47 -8.72
C VAL A 175 -3.49 -8.01 -7.97
N ILE A 176 -3.31 -7.54 -6.73
CA ILE A 176 -4.39 -7.05 -5.88
C ILE A 176 -4.00 -5.67 -5.36
N ILE A 177 -4.87 -4.70 -5.62
CA ILE A 177 -4.77 -3.34 -5.07
C ILE A 177 -5.67 -3.30 -3.85
N VAL A 178 -5.10 -3.12 -2.68
CA VAL A 178 -5.86 -2.97 -1.44
C VAL A 178 -6.08 -1.48 -1.19
N GLU A 179 -7.32 -1.07 -1.03
CA GLU A 179 -7.75 0.32 -0.88
C GLU A 179 -8.39 0.54 0.49
N PRO A 180 -7.58 0.65 1.58
CA PRO A 180 -8.12 0.88 2.91
C PRO A 180 -8.66 2.31 3.07
N GLY A 181 -9.73 2.43 3.84
CA GLY A 181 -10.13 3.65 4.50
C GLY A 181 -9.30 3.90 5.77
N ALA A 182 -9.92 4.40 6.82
CA ALA A 182 -9.26 4.67 8.08
C ALA A 182 -9.23 3.43 8.99
N PHE A 183 -8.03 2.92 9.23
CA PHE A 183 -7.78 1.79 10.13
C PHE A 183 -7.05 2.22 11.39
N ARG A 184 -7.39 1.62 12.54
CA ARG A 184 -6.80 1.92 13.83
C ARG A 184 -5.38 1.36 13.92
N THR A 185 -4.42 2.16 13.49
CA THR A 185 -2.99 1.85 13.43
C THR A 185 -2.19 3.09 13.80
N ASP A 186 -0.89 2.91 14.11
CA ASP A 186 0.04 4.03 14.39
C ASP A 186 0.38 4.87 13.14
N PHE A 187 -0.27 4.63 12.00
CA PHE A 187 0.02 5.34 10.75
C PHE A 187 -0.19 6.84 10.88
N ALA A 188 -1.28 7.27 11.53
CA ALA A 188 -1.59 8.68 11.74
C ALA A 188 -0.57 9.37 12.68
N HIS A 189 -0.01 8.65 13.64
CA HIS A 189 0.97 9.15 14.60
C HIS A 189 2.40 9.18 14.03
N ASP A 190 2.86 8.05 13.53
CA ASP A 190 4.27 7.83 13.23
C ASP A 190 4.64 8.08 11.78
N LYS A 191 3.69 7.91 10.87
CA LYS A 191 3.94 7.90 9.43
C LYS A 191 3.37 9.11 8.70
N LEU A 192 2.41 9.82 9.29
CA LEU A 192 1.91 11.08 8.78
C LEU A 192 2.70 12.23 9.40
N ARG A 193 3.34 13.05 8.56
CA ARG A 193 4.01 14.28 9.00
C ARG A 193 3.29 15.49 8.44
N LEU A 194 3.27 16.55 9.23
CA LEU A 194 2.71 17.85 8.88
C LEU A 194 3.82 18.81 8.55
N PRO A 195 3.59 19.78 7.64
CA PRO A 195 4.58 20.81 7.35
C PRO A 195 4.78 21.71 8.57
N PRO A 196 5.99 22.23 8.77
CA PRO A 196 6.26 23.20 9.83
C PRO A 196 5.63 24.59 9.53
N ARG A 197 5.45 24.90 8.24
CA ARG A 197 4.83 26.15 7.77
C ARG A 197 3.33 25.93 7.63
N ARG A 198 2.56 26.87 8.18
CA ARG A 198 1.10 26.92 8.01
C ARG A 198 0.68 28.22 7.36
N VAL A 199 -0.28 28.14 6.44
CA VAL A 199 -0.82 29.31 5.73
C VAL A 199 -2.20 29.60 6.29
N SER A 200 -2.34 30.73 6.99
CA SER A 200 -3.56 31.11 7.69
C SER A 200 -4.79 31.26 6.80
N ALA A 201 -4.60 31.50 5.50
CA ALA A 201 -5.69 31.56 4.53
C ALA A 201 -6.49 30.25 4.39
N TYR A 202 -5.90 29.09 4.79
CA TYR A 202 -6.58 27.80 4.78
C TYR A 202 -7.29 27.47 6.10
N ALA A 203 -7.20 28.31 7.12
CA ALA A 203 -7.88 28.07 8.40
C ALA A 203 -9.40 27.92 8.19
N GLY A 204 -10.01 26.92 8.81
CA GLY A 204 -11.42 26.58 8.64
C GLY A 204 -11.75 25.82 7.33
N SER A 205 -10.74 25.45 6.54
CA SER A 205 -10.90 24.55 5.40
C SER A 205 -10.39 23.15 5.74
N MET A 206 -10.83 22.13 4.99
CA MET A 206 -10.36 20.74 5.18
C MET A 206 -8.84 20.62 5.07
N ALA A 207 -8.20 21.36 4.16
CA ALA A 207 -6.74 21.35 4.03
C ALA A 207 -6.04 22.04 5.23
N GLY A 208 -6.62 23.13 5.76
CA GLY A 208 -6.10 23.84 6.91
C GLY A 208 -6.29 23.09 8.23
N ASP A 209 -7.39 22.39 8.37
CA ASP A 209 -7.78 21.71 9.61
C ASP A 209 -7.38 20.24 9.63
N ILE A 210 -6.70 19.75 8.58
CA ILE A 210 -6.34 18.32 8.42
C ILE A 210 -5.61 17.76 9.65
N ASN A 211 -4.77 18.54 10.32
CA ASN A 211 -4.07 18.14 11.53
C ASN A 211 -5.01 17.86 12.70
N ASP A 212 -5.97 18.75 12.90
CA ASP A 212 -6.91 18.63 14.01
C ASP A 212 -7.92 17.51 13.75
N LEU A 213 -8.29 17.32 12.48
CA LEU A 213 -9.10 16.18 12.03
C LEU A 213 -8.36 14.86 12.27
N LEU A 214 -7.09 14.75 11.91
CA LEU A 214 -6.30 13.54 12.13
C LEU A 214 -6.14 13.22 13.62
N LYS A 215 -5.89 14.23 14.46
CA LYS A 215 -5.80 14.05 15.91
C LYS A 215 -7.13 13.65 16.54
N ALA A 216 -8.22 14.29 16.12
CA ALA A 216 -9.56 13.95 16.63
C ALA A 216 -10.00 12.54 16.21
N TYR A 217 -9.46 12.03 15.10
CA TYR A 217 -9.78 10.71 14.56
C TYR A 217 -8.87 9.60 15.09
N ASP A 218 -7.79 9.98 15.78
CA ASP A 218 -6.79 9.04 16.28
C ASP A 218 -7.35 8.16 17.41
N GLY A 219 -7.18 6.85 17.27
CA GLY A 219 -7.78 5.84 18.14
C GLY A 219 -9.29 5.60 17.93
N ALA A 220 -9.96 6.47 17.14
CA ALA A 220 -11.38 6.37 16.82
C ALA A 220 -11.64 5.83 15.39
N GLN A 221 -10.60 5.47 14.65
CA GLN A 221 -10.75 4.90 13.31
C GLN A 221 -11.64 3.64 13.36
N PRO A 222 -12.59 3.48 12.41
CA PRO A 222 -13.55 2.37 12.44
C PRO A 222 -12.91 1.04 12.05
N GLY A 223 -11.86 1.05 11.22
CA GLY A 223 -11.24 -0.15 10.69
C GLY A 223 -10.39 -0.90 11.72
N ASP A 224 -10.57 -2.22 11.76
CA ASP A 224 -9.78 -3.15 12.55
C ASP A 224 -8.67 -3.75 11.68
N PRO A 225 -7.36 -3.50 11.97
CA PRO A 225 -6.26 -4.02 11.17
C PRO A 225 -6.19 -5.55 11.15
N ALA A 226 -6.67 -6.26 12.17
CA ALA A 226 -6.72 -7.71 12.17
C ALA A 226 -7.75 -8.24 11.17
N ARG A 227 -8.93 -7.61 11.10
CA ARG A 227 -9.95 -7.95 10.10
C ARG A 227 -9.51 -7.59 8.68
N ALA A 228 -8.77 -6.49 8.51
CA ALA A 228 -8.18 -6.15 7.23
C ALA A 228 -7.16 -7.21 6.78
N ALA A 229 -6.32 -7.70 7.69
CA ALA A 229 -5.38 -8.78 7.43
C ALA A 229 -6.11 -10.06 6.96
N ASP A 230 -7.18 -10.45 7.64
CA ASP A 230 -8.02 -11.60 7.25
C ASP A 230 -8.63 -11.41 5.84
N ALA A 231 -9.13 -10.22 5.53
CA ALA A 231 -9.70 -9.92 4.22
C ALA A 231 -8.65 -9.98 3.10
N ILE A 232 -7.43 -9.46 3.36
CA ILE A 232 -6.32 -9.53 2.40
C ILE A 232 -5.92 -11.00 2.14
N ILE A 233 -5.79 -11.80 3.18
CA ILE A 233 -5.48 -13.22 3.05
C ILE A 233 -6.57 -13.94 2.27
N ALA A 234 -7.84 -13.71 2.59
CA ALA A 234 -8.97 -14.29 1.87
C ALA A 234 -8.98 -13.91 0.38
N ALA A 235 -8.63 -12.67 0.04
CA ALA A 235 -8.51 -12.24 -1.36
C ALA A 235 -7.36 -12.95 -2.08
N VAL A 236 -6.20 -13.10 -1.45
CA VAL A 236 -5.06 -13.83 -2.04
C VAL A 236 -5.39 -15.31 -2.27
N GLU A 237 -6.12 -15.93 -1.34
CA GLU A 237 -6.51 -17.35 -1.41
C GLU A 237 -7.70 -17.61 -2.36
N ALA A 238 -8.41 -16.55 -2.76
CA ALA A 238 -9.53 -16.68 -3.68
C ALA A 238 -9.08 -17.23 -5.06
N PRO A 239 -9.83 -18.14 -5.69
CA PRO A 239 -9.55 -18.60 -7.06
C PRO A 239 -9.49 -17.44 -8.05
N GLU A 240 -10.41 -16.50 -7.94
CA GLU A 240 -10.53 -15.29 -8.75
C GLU A 240 -10.53 -14.06 -7.82
N PRO A 241 -9.36 -13.54 -7.43
CA PRO A 241 -9.31 -12.36 -6.57
C PRO A 241 -9.76 -11.11 -7.33
N PRO A 242 -10.34 -10.12 -6.63
CA PRO A 242 -10.60 -8.84 -7.24
C PRO A 242 -9.27 -8.13 -7.54
N LEU A 243 -9.20 -7.36 -8.63
CA LEU A 243 -8.07 -6.44 -8.84
C LEU A 243 -8.04 -5.37 -7.74
N ARG A 244 -9.22 -4.88 -7.31
CA ARG A 244 -9.39 -3.85 -6.28
C ARG A 244 -10.13 -4.41 -5.08
N LEU A 245 -9.48 -4.37 -3.91
CA LEU A 245 -10.04 -4.78 -2.63
C LEU A 245 -10.23 -3.54 -1.75
N ILE A 246 -11.45 -3.00 -1.76
CA ILE A 246 -11.83 -1.86 -0.92
C ILE A 246 -12.06 -2.38 0.51
N LEU A 247 -11.45 -1.72 1.50
CA LEU A 247 -11.58 -2.08 2.91
C LEU A 247 -12.08 -0.88 3.73
N GLY A 248 -13.24 -1.05 4.35
CA GLY A 248 -13.92 -0.04 5.16
C GLY A 248 -15.12 0.58 4.44
N GLU A 249 -16.16 0.89 5.21
CA GLU A 249 -17.38 1.52 4.69
C GLU A 249 -17.10 2.96 4.22
N ASP A 250 -16.25 3.66 4.95
CA ASP A 250 -15.75 5.00 4.62
C ASP A 250 -15.01 5.03 3.27
N ALA A 251 -14.15 4.05 3.00
CA ALA A 251 -13.50 3.90 1.70
C ALA A 251 -14.49 3.61 0.59
N LEU A 252 -15.44 2.71 0.85
CA LEU A 252 -16.47 2.32 -0.12
C LEU A 252 -17.33 3.52 -0.52
N GLU A 253 -17.80 4.30 0.45
CA GLU A 253 -18.60 5.49 0.21
C GLU A 253 -17.80 6.54 -0.59
N TRP A 254 -16.57 6.78 -0.20
CA TRP A 254 -15.73 7.78 -0.85
C TRP A 254 -15.42 7.43 -2.31
N ILE A 255 -15.07 6.17 -2.59
CA ILE A 255 -14.82 5.70 -3.94
C ILE A 255 -16.09 5.76 -4.80
N ARG A 256 -17.25 5.38 -4.26
CA ARG A 256 -18.54 5.49 -4.96
C ARG A 256 -18.85 6.93 -5.34
N ASN A 257 -18.71 7.88 -4.41
CA ASN A 257 -18.93 9.29 -4.66
C ASN A 257 -18.03 9.82 -5.80
N LYS A 258 -16.75 9.37 -5.84
CA LYS A 258 -15.83 9.72 -6.93
C LYS A 258 -16.27 9.15 -8.28
N LEU A 259 -16.75 7.91 -8.33
CA LEU A 259 -17.26 7.27 -9.54
C LEU A 259 -18.51 7.99 -10.06
N GLU A 260 -19.44 8.30 -9.17
CA GLU A 260 -20.66 9.05 -9.54
C GLU A 260 -20.35 10.45 -10.10
N GLN A 261 -19.38 11.14 -9.51
CA GLN A 261 -18.96 12.44 -10.01
C GLN A 261 -18.29 12.31 -11.39
N ALA A 262 -17.43 11.33 -11.58
CA ALA A 262 -16.78 11.08 -12.86
C ALA A 262 -17.81 10.76 -13.97
N GLU A 263 -18.83 9.94 -13.66
CA GLU A 263 -19.90 9.61 -14.59
C GLU A 263 -20.73 10.86 -15.00
N LYS A 264 -21.06 11.72 -14.01
CA LYS A 264 -21.74 13.00 -14.28
C LYS A 264 -20.93 13.89 -15.24
N ASP A 265 -19.62 14.00 -15.01
CA ASP A 265 -18.73 14.81 -15.85
C ASP A 265 -18.64 14.23 -17.27
N ILE A 266 -18.55 12.91 -17.42
CA ILE A 266 -18.54 12.20 -18.71
C ILE A 266 -19.83 12.50 -19.48
N GLU A 267 -21.00 12.34 -18.87
CA GLU A 267 -22.28 12.58 -19.56
C GLU A 267 -22.48 14.07 -19.89
N GLN A 268 -22.12 14.97 -18.97
CA GLN A 268 -22.21 16.41 -19.20
C GLN A 268 -21.37 16.87 -20.40
N TRP A 269 -20.18 16.29 -20.58
CA TRP A 269 -19.23 16.70 -21.62
C TRP A 269 -19.20 15.76 -22.82
N ARG A 270 -20.07 14.76 -22.87
CA ARG A 270 -20.10 13.73 -23.90
C ARG A 270 -20.06 14.27 -25.32
N ALA A 271 -20.89 15.29 -25.62
CA ALA A 271 -20.97 15.89 -26.95
C ALA A 271 -19.63 16.51 -27.38
N VAL A 272 -18.94 17.16 -26.44
CA VAL A 272 -17.59 17.73 -26.70
C VAL A 272 -16.57 16.61 -26.87
N THR A 273 -16.61 15.60 -26.03
CA THR A 273 -15.68 14.46 -26.06
C THR A 273 -15.71 13.77 -27.43
N VAL A 274 -16.90 13.44 -27.95
CA VAL A 274 -17.01 12.73 -29.25
C VAL A 274 -16.74 13.63 -30.44
N SER A 275 -16.84 14.95 -30.31
CA SER A 275 -16.55 15.90 -31.39
C SER A 275 -15.06 16.02 -31.77
N THR A 276 -14.17 15.42 -30.97
CA THR A 276 -12.71 15.43 -31.20
C THR A 276 -12.25 14.39 -32.22
N ALA A 277 -13.14 13.52 -32.71
CA ALA A 277 -12.82 12.57 -33.77
C ALA A 277 -12.66 13.27 -35.13
N PHE A 278 -11.80 12.71 -35.99
CA PHE A 278 -11.77 13.12 -37.39
C PHE A 278 -13.11 12.85 -38.06
N ALA A 279 -13.54 13.76 -38.94
CA ALA A 279 -14.77 13.61 -39.71
C ALA A 279 -14.61 12.53 -40.79
#